data_d9b2dfb6bc385db2bb1d72c3a3f7e96e
#
_entry.id   d9b2dfb6bc385db2bb1d72c3a3f7e96e
#
_cell.length_a   1.000
_cell.length_b   1.000
_cell.length_c   1.000
_cell.angle_alpha   90.00
_cell.angle_beta   90.00
_cell.angle_gamma   90.00
#
_symmetry.space_group_name_H-M   'P 1'
#
loop_
_entity.id
_entity.type
_entity.pdbx_description
1 polymer ?
#
loop_
_entity_poly.entity_id
_entity_poly.type
_entity_poly.pdbx_seq_one_letter_code
_entity_poly.pdbx_strand_id
1 'polypeptide(L)' 'SKRIQKVLDTLESLSKCANKNNYEYYDKDIHKMIMAIKNKVKFVEDTFKQRLDNKKNTFKF' A
#
# COMPACT_ATOMS: atom_id res chain seq x y z
N SER A 1 -5.35 13.10 5.78
CA SER A 1 -6.60 12.42 5.79
C SER A 1 -6.55 11.26 6.74
N LYS A 2 -7.65 11.02 7.40
CA LYS A 2 -7.68 9.95 8.36
C LYS A 2 -7.56 8.60 7.74
N ARG A 3 -8.06 8.45 6.54
CA ARG A 3 -7.93 7.17 5.89
C ARG A 3 -6.50 6.85 5.52
N ILE A 4 -5.77 7.85 5.07
CA ILE A 4 -4.37 7.65 4.75
C ILE A 4 -3.61 7.31 6.01
N GLN A 5 -3.89 8.02 7.10
CA GLN A 5 -3.21 7.75 8.33
C GLN A 5 -3.48 6.33 8.82
N LYS A 6 -4.71 5.87 8.64
CA LYS A 6 -5.02 4.53 9.05
C LYS A 6 -4.27 3.49 8.24
N VAL A 7 -4.11 3.71 6.95
CA VAL A 7 -3.35 2.80 6.11
C VAL A 7 -1.90 2.77 6.57
N LEU A 8 -1.33 3.93 6.83
CA LEU A 8 0.05 3.98 7.28
C LEU A 8 0.21 3.29 8.62
N ASP A 9 -0.73 3.48 9.51
CA ASP A 9 -0.67 2.82 10.81
C ASP A 9 -0.76 1.31 10.67
N THR A 10 -1.57 0.84 9.76
CA THR A 10 -1.71 -0.58 9.55
C THR A 10 -0.42 -1.17 8.98
N LEU A 11 0.23 -0.45 8.08
CA LEU A 11 1.49 -0.91 7.54
C LEU A 11 2.57 -0.92 8.63
N GLU A 12 2.53 0.05 9.49
CA GLU A 12 3.48 0.07 10.58
C GLU A 12 3.25 -1.10 11.52
N SER A 13 2.02 -1.44 11.79
CA SER A 13 1.72 -2.62 12.61
C SER A 13 2.23 -3.89 11.96
N LEU A 14 2.11 -3.95 10.65
CA LEU A 14 2.62 -5.11 9.94
C LEU A 14 4.12 -5.22 10.10
N SER A 15 4.80 -4.10 10.05
CA SER A 15 6.23 -4.11 10.21
C SER A 15 6.63 -4.56 11.61
N LYS A 16 5.84 -4.21 12.61
CA LYS A 16 6.13 -4.66 13.95
C LYS A 16 5.96 -6.16 14.09
N CYS A 17 5.03 -6.71 13.37
CA CYS A 17 4.90 -8.15 13.36
C CYS A 17 6.17 -8.81 12.85
N ALA A 18 6.81 -8.22 11.88
CA ALA A 18 8.01 -8.81 11.33
C ALA A 18 9.15 -8.79 12.32
N ASN A 19 9.08 -7.94 13.31
CA ASN A 19 10.15 -7.89 14.27
C ASN A 19 10.10 -8.97 15.32
N LYS A 20 9.01 -9.68 15.41
CA LYS A 20 8.97 -10.74 16.36
C LYS A 20 9.67 -11.86 15.80
N ASN A 21 10.45 -12.47 16.54
CA ASN A 21 11.26 -13.41 15.98
C ASN A 21 10.81 -14.77 15.99
N ASN A 22 9.67 -15.08 16.18
CA ASN A 22 9.34 -16.42 16.06
C ASN A 22 8.60 -16.71 14.89
N TYR A 23 8.77 -15.98 13.81
CA TYR A 23 8.16 -16.30 12.65
C TYR A 23 8.96 -17.07 11.79
N GLU A 24 8.43 -17.95 11.06
CA GLU A 24 9.11 -18.65 10.12
C GLU A 24 8.63 -18.28 8.83
N TYR A 25 8.87 -17.07 8.39
CA TYR A 25 8.52 -16.64 7.07
C TYR A 25 9.63 -17.02 6.14
N TYR A 26 9.28 -17.55 5.01
CA TYR A 26 10.25 -17.81 3.98
C TYR A 26 10.33 -16.58 3.11
N ASP A 27 11.46 -16.38 2.49
CA ASP A 27 11.70 -15.23 1.64
C ASP A 27 10.65 -15.09 0.58
N LYS A 28 10.24 -16.18 -0.03
CA LYS A 28 9.28 -16.08 -1.09
C LYS A 28 7.90 -15.69 -0.57
N ASP A 29 7.59 -16.05 0.65
CA ASP A 29 6.32 -15.64 1.23
C ASP A 29 6.30 -14.16 1.49
N ILE A 30 7.39 -13.63 1.97
CA ILE A 30 7.50 -12.21 2.20
C ILE A 30 7.42 -11.47 0.88
N HIS A 31 8.07 -11.99 -0.13
CA HIS A 31 8.05 -11.35 -1.43
C HIS A 31 6.63 -11.30 -1.99
N LYS A 32 5.88 -12.39 -1.86
CA LYS A 32 4.51 -12.41 -2.33
C LYS A 32 3.65 -11.40 -1.59
N MET A 33 3.86 -11.31 -0.30
CA MET A 33 3.10 -10.39 0.51
C MET A 33 3.37 -8.96 0.11
N ILE A 34 4.63 -8.63 -0.07
CA ILE A 34 5.01 -7.28 -0.45
C ILE A 34 4.49 -6.95 -1.85
N MET A 35 4.57 -7.91 -2.76
CA MET A 35 4.08 -7.67 -4.10
C MET A 35 2.57 -7.43 -4.09
N ALA A 36 1.85 -8.14 -3.25
CA ALA A 36 0.41 -7.94 -3.16
C ALA A 36 0.10 -6.55 -2.64
N ILE A 37 0.85 -6.08 -1.67
CA ILE A 37 0.64 -4.75 -1.13
C ILE A 37 0.98 -3.70 -2.18
N LYS A 38 2.09 -3.88 -2.87
CA LYS A 38 2.48 -2.92 -3.89
C LYS A 38 1.48 -2.86 -5.03
N ASN A 39 0.95 -4.01 -5.41
CA ASN A 39 -0.04 -4.03 -6.47
C ASN A 39 -1.31 -3.30 -6.06
N LYS A 40 -1.70 -3.45 -4.81
CA LYS A 40 -2.88 -2.77 -4.33
C LYS A 40 -2.65 -1.26 -4.25
N VAL A 41 -1.47 -0.85 -3.85
CA VAL A 41 -1.13 0.56 -3.83
C VAL A 41 -1.18 1.12 -5.24
N LYS A 42 -0.65 0.37 -6.20
CA LYS A 42 -0.67 0.81 -7.57
C LYS A 42 -2.10 0.94 -8.08
N PHE A 43 -2.95 0.01 -7.72
CA PHE A 43 -4.34 0.06 -8.10
C PHE A 43 -5.01 1.32 -7.55
N VAL A 44 -4.72 1.65 -6.31
CA VAL A 44 -5.28 2.84 -5.69
C VAL A 44 -4.77 4.08 -6.41
N GLU A 45 -3.51 4.11 -6.72
CA GLU A 45 -2.91 5.23 -7.41
C GLU A 45 -3.57 5.43 -8.77
N ASP A 46 -3.73 4.35 -9.52
CA ASP A 46 -4.33 4.43 -10.84
C ASP A 46 -5.77 4.90 -10.76
N THR A 47 -6.47 4.45 -9.74
CA THR A 47 -7.86 4.85 -9.56
C THR A 47 -7.96 6.36 -9.35
N PHE A 48 -7.09 6.90 -8.52
CA PHE A 48 -7.11 8.34 -8.30
C PHE A 48 -6.73 9.10 -9.56
N LYS A 49 -5.77 8.61 -10.29
CA LYS A 49 -5.35 9.28 -11.51
C LYS A 49 -6.45 9.29 -12.54
N GLN A 50 -7.17 8.20 -12.66
CA GLN A 50 -8.26 8.13 -13.60
C GLN A 50 -9.34 9.13 -13.24
N ARG A 51 -9.61 9.30 -11.97
CA ARG A 51 -10.59 10.25 -11.56
C ARG A 51 -10.18 11.66 -11.85
N LEU A 52 -8.93 11.95 -11.67
CA LEU A 52 -8.42 13.28 -11.96
C LEU A 52 -8.48 13.56 -13.44
N ASP A 53 -8.13 12.59 -14.27
CA ASP A 53 -8.18 12.78 -15.69
C ASP A 53 -9.60 13.04 -16.15
N ASN A 54 -10.53 12.33 -15.60
CA ASN A 54 -11.89 12.53 -15.97
C ASN A 54 -12.39 13.90 -15.60
N LYS A 55 -11.90 14.42 -14.57
CA LYS A 55 -12.26 15.70 -14.23
C LYS A 55 -11.59 16.72 -14.96
N LYS A 56 -10.66 16.55 -15.60
CA LYS A 56 -9.99 17.36 -16.29
C LYS A 56 -9.29 17.98 -16.29
N ASN A 57 -8.91 17.89 -16.08
CA ASN A 57 -8.26 18.31 -16.26
C ASN A 57 -7.55 19.28 -16.11
N THR A 58 -7.55 19.92 -15.82
CA THR A 58 -6.85 20.97 -15.56
C THR A 58 -6.09 20.91 -14.41
N PHE A 59 -5.88 19.89 -13.74
CA PHE A 59 -5.20 19.82 -12.67
C PHE A 59 -3.91 19.44 -12.85
N LYS A 60 -2.94 20.16 -12.49
CA LYS A 60 -1.66 19.80 -12.65
C LYS A 60 -1.00 19.81 -11.46
N PHE A 61 -0.21 18.95 -11.10
CA PHE A 61 0.57 19.00 -9.91
C PHE A 61 1.94 19.44 -10.14
#